data_7f06fc60dd73a63c3382f46a9ce1b5f9
#
_entry.id   7f06fc60dd73a63c3382f46a9ce1b5f9
#
_cell.length_a   1.000
_cell.length_b   1.000
_cell.length_c   1.000
_cell.angle_alpha   90.00
_cell.angle_beta   90.00
_cell.angle_gamma   90.00
#
_symmetry.space_group_name_H-M   'P 1'
#
loop_
_entity.id
_entity.type
_entity.pdbx_description
1 polymer ?
#
loop_
_entity_poly.entity_id
_entity_poly.type
_entity_poly.pdbx_seq_one_letter_code
_entity_poly.pdbx_strand_id
1 'polypeptide(L)'
;MTVEIRPLEKESMPDTMTVNDAEYRVVKLLGKGKGGYSYLVTAGTAQYVLKQIHHEPCAYYIFGDKLRSELRDYETLRKLGIPMPRLLAADIPQERILKEYIAGQTVAELLKEGRMNPGWLRQVQAMCGRLNPAGLNIDYYPTNFVPCGGTLYY
;
A
#
# COMPACT_ATOMS: atom_id res chain seq x y z
N MET A 1 14.44 34.24 23.22
CA MET A 1 14.51 32.79 23.33
C MET A 1 14.23 32.19 21.95
N THR A 2 15.27 31.79 21.28
CA THR A 2 15.15 31.09 19.98
C THR A 2 14.90 29.63 20.30
N VAL A 3 13.71 29.14 19.96
CA VAL A 3 13.41 27.70 20.04
C VAL A 3 14.13 27.06 18.87
N GLU A 4 15.23 26.38 19.11
CA GLU A 4 15.86 25.49 18.16
C GLU A 4 14.90 24.32 17.92
N ILE A 5 14.23 24.36 16.78
CA ILE A 5 13.51 23.18 16.29
C ILE A 5 14.60 22.22 15.82
N ARG A 6 14.94 21.25 16.66
CA ARG A 6 15.75 20.11 16.22
C ARG A 6 15.05 19.45 15.05
N PRO A 7 15.73 19.23 13.91
CA PRO A 7 15.17 18.39 12.87
C PRO A 7 14.83 17.03 13.51
N LEU A 8 13.61 16.58 13.30
CA LEU A 8 13.24 15.20 13.61
C LEU A 8 14.32 14.30 13.03
N GLU A 9 15.03 13.60 13.89
CA GLU A 9 15.99 12.58 13.48
C GLU A 9 15.26 11.71 12.47
N LYS A 10 15.82 11.59 11.27
CA LYS A 10 15.42 10.55 10.32
C LYS A 10 15.58 9.25 11.09
N GLU A 11 14.45 8.66 11.55
CA GLU A 11 14.48 7.27 12.00
C GLU A 11 15.15 6.50 10.86
N SER A 12 16.33 5.96 11.14
CA SER A 12 17.12 5.28 10.14
C SER A 12 16.31 4.06 9.69
N MET A 13 15.90 4.09 8.43
CA MET A 13 15.24 2.98 7.75
C MET A 13 16.15 1.75 7.87
N PRO A 14 15.65 0.56 8.26
CA PRO A 14 16.47 -0.64 8.33
C PRO A 14 17.03 -1.00 6.95
N ASP A 15 18.23 -1.58 6.91
CA ASP A 15 18.84 -2.03 5.66
C ASP A 15 18.15 -3.27 5.09
N THR A 16 17.70 -4.17 5.96
CA THR A 16 17.00 -5.40 5.59
C THR A 16 15.80 -5.65 6.49
N MET A 17 14.83 -6.38 5.97
CA MET A 17 13.67 -6.85 6.69
C MET A 17 13.35 -8.30 6.30
N THR A 18 12.88 -9.09 7.23
CA THR A 18 12.50 -10.50 6.98
C THR A 18 10.99 -10.66 6.91
N VAL A 19 10.54 -11.58 6.07
CA VAL A 19 9.15 -12.07 6.02
C VAL A 19 9.22 -13.60 5.99
N ASN A 20 8.67 -14.27 6.99
CA ASN A 20 8.73 -15.72 7.14
C ASN A 20 10.16 -16.27 6.93
N ASP A 21 11.13 -15.68 7.61
CA ASP A 21 12.56 -16.01 7.56
C ASP A 21 13.28 -15.71 6.23
N ALA A 22 12.59 -15.25 5.21
CA ALA A 22 13.22 -14.75 3.98
C ALA A 22 13.65 -13.29 4.16
N GLU A 23 14.89 -12.97 3.77
CA GLU A 23 15.46 -11.64 3.89
C GLU A 23 15.24 -10.80 2.63
N TYR A 24 14.86 -9.54 2.82
CA TYR A 24 14.64 -8.56 1.76
C TYR A 24 15.45 -7.30 2.05
N ARG A 25 16.11 -6.78 1.02
CA ARG A 25 16.82 -5.52 1.12
C ARG A 25 15.87 -4.34 0.98
N VAL A 26 15.91 -3.41 1.92
CA VAL A 26 15.08 -2.20 1.89
C VAL A 26 15.70 -1.17 0.96
N VAL A 27 14.95 -0.70 -0.03
CA VAL A 27 15.38 0.32 -1.00
C VAL A 27 14.95 1.69 -0.54
N LYS A 28 13.65 1.87 -0.25
CA LYS A 28 13.09 3.16 0.19
C LYS A 28 11.73 2.97 0.86
N LEU A 29 11.34 3.96 1.63
CA LEU A 29 9.99 4.10 2.13
C LEU A 29 9.08 4.63 1.01
N LEU A 30 8.01 3.91 0.71
CA LEU A 30 6.99 4.32 -0.27
C LEU A 30 5.91 5.19 0.35
N GLY A 31 5.54 4.92 1.60
CA GLY A 31 4.53 5.69 2.28
C GLY A 31 4.29 5.23 3.73
N LYS A 32 3.64 6.10 4.48
CA LYS A 32 3.16 5.85 5.83
C LYS A 32 1.66 6.08 5.85
N GLY A 33 0.91 5.05 6.22
CA GLY A 33 -0.52 5.10 6.43
C GLY A 33 -0.90 4.93 7.90
N LYS A 34 -2.20 4.94 8.19
CA LYS A 34 -2.74 4.69 9.54
C LYS A 34 -2.46 3.27 10.03
N GLY A 35 -2.33 2.31 9.10
CA GLY A 35 -2.12 0.91 9.40
C GLY A 35 -0.66 0.49 9.43
N GLY A 36 0.23 1.18 8.72
CA GLY A 36 1.62 0.74 8.62
C GLY A 36 2.50 1.56 7.72
N TYR A 37 3.74 1.12 7.61
CA TYR A 37 4.75 1.65 6.70
C TYR A 37 4.90 0.72 5.50
N SER A 38 4.93 1.26 4.30
CA SER A 38 5.16 0.50 3.07
C SER A 38 6.54 0.82 2.51
N TYR A 39 7.33 -0.23 2.30
CA TYR A 39 8.69 -0.15 1.77
C TYR A 39 8.80 -0.84 0.41
N LEU A 40 9.58 -0.23 -0.48
CA LEU A 40 10.09 -0.95 -1.65
C LEU A 40 11.27 -1.80 -1.20
N VAL A 41 11.19 -3.10 -1.45
CA VAL A 41 12.22 -4.05 -1.07
C VAL A 41 12.63 -4.90 -2.28
N THR A 42 13.83 -5.49 -2.21
CA THR A 42 14.35 -6.36 -3.26
C THR A 42 14.85 -7.67 -2.70
N ALA A 43 14.71 -8.72 -3.52
CA ALA A 43 15.40 -10.00 -3.35
C ALA A 43 15.97 -10.39 -4.71
N GLY A 44 17.30 -10.38 -4.85
CA GLY A 44 17.95 -10.49 -6.14
C GLY A 44 17.57 -9.33 -7.06
N THR A 45 17.04 -9.62 -8.25
CA THR A 45 16.56 -8.62 -9.22
C THR A 45 15.07 -8.31 -9.09
N ALA A 46 14.34 -9.03 -8.25
CA ALA A 46 12.91 -8.86 -8.06
C ALA A 46 12.60 -7.76 -7.04
N GLN A 47 11.54 -7.01 -7.30
CA GLN A 47 11.06 -5.94 -6.44
C GLN A 47 9.70 -6.29 -5.85
N TYR A 48 9.52 -5.89 -4.58
CA TYR A 48 8.29 -6.16 -3.83
C TYR A 48 7.92 -4.95 -2.96
N VAL A 49 6.68 -4.93 -2.50
CA VAL A 49 6.23 -4.03 -1.45
C VAL A 49 6.11 -4.82 -0.15
N LEU A 50 6.85 -4.39 0.88
CA LEU A 50 6.75 -4.93 2.23
C LEU A 50 6.06 -3.90 3.11
N LYS A 51 4.93 -4.28 3.71
CA LYS A 51 4.21 -3.45 4.66
C LYS A 51 4.48 -3.93 6.08
N GLN A 52 4.97 -3.03 6.91
CA GLN A 52 5.10 -3.22 8.35
C GLN A 52 3.91 -2.57 9.04
N ILE A 53 3.09 -3.37 9.69
CA ILE A 53 2.02 -2.86 10.55
C ILE A 53 2.64 -2.12 11.73
N HIS A 54 2.08 -0.98 12.10
CA HIS A 54 2.46 -0.25 13.30
C HIS A 54 1.27 -0.11 14.26
N HIS A 55 1.59 0.09 15.53
CA HIS A 55 0.62 0.29 16.59
C HIS A 55 0.71 1.70 17.18
N GLU A 56 1.11 2.67 16.37
CA GLU A 56 1.18 4.07 16.79
C GLU A 56 -0.22 4.57 17.17
N PRO A 57 -0.37 5.33 18.27
CA PRO A 57 -1.65 5.85 18.70
C PRO A 57 -2.27 6.73 17.62
N CYS A 58 -3.55 6.45 17.30
CA CYS A 58 -4.35 7.31 16.44
C CYS A 58 -5.55 7.82 17.24
N ALA A 59 -5.75 9.15 17.26
CA ALA A 59 -6.79 9.79 18.06
C ALA A 59 -8.22 9.35 17.69
N TYR A 60 -8.41 8.72 16.53
CA TYR A 60 -9.73 8.43 15.96
C TYR A 60 -10.07 6.96 15.83
N TYR A 61 -9.14 6.04 16.14
CA TYR A 61 -9.36 4.61 15.94
C TYR A 61 -8.75 3.76 17.05
N ILE A 62 -9.59 2.92 17.65
CA ILE A 62 -9.14 1.75 18.41
C ILE A 62 -9.02 0.61 17.38
N PHE A 63 -7.80 0.26 17.00
CA PHE A 63 -7.57 -0.85 16.11
C PHE A 63 -7.48 -2.15 16.91
N GLY A 64 -8.24 -3.15 16.49
CA GLY A 64 -8.03 -4.53 16.87
C GLY A 64 -6.81 -5.13 16.15
N ASP A 65 -6.94 -6.34 15.65
CA ASP A 65 -5.91 -7.00 14.85
C ASP A 65 -5.88 -6.41 13.43
N LYS A 66 -5.00 -5.42 13.23
CA LYS A 66 -4.84 -4.71 11.96
C LYS A 66 -4.42 -5.64 10.82
N LEU A 67 -3.50 -6.56 11.10
CA LEU A 67 -2.97 -7.48 10.08
C LEU A 67 -4.07 -8.38 9.54
N ARG A 68 -4.82 -9.01 10.42
CA ARG A 68 -5.93 -9.90 10.02
C ARG A 68 -7.04 -9.15 9.32
N SER A 69 -7.35 -7.94 9.77
CA SER A 69 -8.33 -7.08 9.10
C SER A 69 -7.88 -6.75 7.69
N GLU A 70 -6.63 -6.39 7.49
CA GLU A 70 -6.10 -6.07 6.17
C GLU A 70 -6.10 -7.28 5.23
N LEU A 71 -5.70 -8.46 5.74
CA LEU A 71 -5.73 -9.69 4.95
C LEU A 71 -7.16 -10.10 4.56
N ARG A 72 -8.12 -9.91 5.43
CA ARG A 72 -9.53 -10.17 5.16
C ARG A 72 -10.08 -9.21 4.12
N ASP A 73 -9.79 -7.92 4.25
CA ASP A 73 -10.24 -6.90 3.30
C ASP A 73 -9.62 -7.15 1.92
N TYR A 74 -8.35 -7.50 1.86
CA TYR A 74 -7.67 -7.89 0.62
C TYR A 74 -8.38 -9.05 -0.07
N GLU A 75 -8.69 -10.12 0.66
CA GLU A 75 -9.36 -11.30 0.10
C GLU A 75 -10.77 -10.98 -0.38
N THR A 76 -11.50 -10.15 0.35
CA THR A 76 -12.83 -9.70 -0.04
C THR A 76 -12.81 -8.92 -1.36
N LEU A 77 -11.90 -7.95 -1.48
CA LEU A 77 -11.73 -7.16 -2.70
C LEU A 77 -11.23 -8.01 -3.87
N ARG A 78 -10.32 -8.95 -3.60
CA ARG A 78 -9.83 -9.89 -4.62
C ARG A 78 -10.95 -10.75 -5.20
N LYS A 79 -11.82 -11.27 -4.36
CA LYS A 79 -12.99 -12.07 -4.79
C LYS A 79 -13.96 -11.26 -5.64
N LEU A 80 -14.09 -9.98 -5.39
CA LEU A 80 -14.90 -9.06 -6.21
C LEU A 80 -14.20 -8.65 -7.52
N GLY A 81 -12.99 -9.12 -7.76
CA GLY A 81 -12.24 -8.85 -8.98
C GLY A 81 -11.64 -7.45 -9.07
N ILE A 82 -11.41 -6.80 -7.95
CA ILE A 82 -10.68 -5.52 -7.92
C ILE A 82 -9.21 -5.77 -8.26
N PRO A 83 -8.64 -5.13 -9.30
CA PRO A 83 -7.24 -5.26 -9.63
C PRO A 83 -6.36 -4.70 -8.49
N MET A 84 -5.53 -5.56 -7.93
CA MET A 84 -4.62 -5.21 -6.84
C MET A 84 -3.30 -5.96 -7.00
N PRO A 85 -2.20 -5.45 -6.39
CA PRO A 85 -0.97 -6.22 -6.27
C PRO A 85 -1.25 -7.57 -5.60
N ARG A 86 -0.62 -8.63 -6.09
CA ARG A 86 -0.79 -9.97 -5.48
C ARG A 86 -0.19 -9.99 -4.08
N LEU A 87 -0.92 -10.57 -3.15
CA LEU A 87 -0.41 -10.92 -1.84
C LEU A 87 0.50 -12.16 -1.99
N LEU A 88 1.76 -12.04 -1.60
CA LEU A 88 2.77 -13.08 -1.75
C LEU A 88 3.06 -13.80 -0.44
N ALA A 89 3.09 -13.09 0.67
CA ALA A 89 3.34 -13.64 1.99
C ALA A 89 2.76 -12.76 3.11
N ALA A 90 2.47 -13.38 4.23
CA ALA A 90 2.12 -12.70 5.47
C ALA A 90 2.91 -13.34 6.62
N ASP A 91 3.59 -12.51 7.37
CA ASP A 91 4.34 -12.89 8.58
C ASP A 91 3.56 -12.41 9.80
N ILE A 92 2.81 -13.32 10.39
CA ILE A 92 1.90 -12.97 11.48
C ILE A 92 2.67 -12.50 12.73
N PRO A 93 3.72 -13.20 13.20
CA PRO A 93 4.45 -12.77 14.39
C PRO A 93 5.09 -11.38 14.25
N GLN A 94 5.61 -11.05 13.09
CA GLN A 94 6.24 -9.75 12.83
C GLN A 94 5.27 -8.69 12.30
N GLU A 95 4.01 -9.07 12.03
CA GLU A 95 2.98 -8.20 11.45
C GLU A 95 3.43 -7.54 10.15
N ARG A 96 3.94 -8.35 9.23
CA ARG A 96 4.43 -7.93 7.91
C ARG A 96 3.66 -8.59 6.80
N ILE A 97 3.45 -7.84 5.73
CA ILE A 97 2.81 -8.32 4.49
C ILE A 97 3.75 -8.06 3.33
N LEU A 98 3.92 -9.05 2.47
CA LEU A 98 4.67 -8.91 1.22
C LEU A 98 3.72 -8.98 0.04
N LYS A 99 3.80 -7.99 -0.83
CA LYS A 99 3.00 -7.89 -2.05
C LYS A 99 3.87 -7.67 -3.28
N GLU A 100 3.30 -8.00 -4.42
CA GLU A 100 3.83 -7.61 -5.73
C GLU A 100 4.01 -6.09 -5.79
N TYR A 101 5.09 -5.65 -6.43
CA TYR A 101 5.31 -4.23 -6.74
C TYR A 101 4.76 -3.90 -8.11
N ILE A 102 3.78 -3.02 -8.18
CA ILE A 102 3.27 -2.48 -9.44
C ILE A 102 4.10 -1.25 -9.79
N ALA A 103 4.97 -1.40 -10.79
CA ALA A 103 5.84 -0.32 -11.23
C ALA A 103 5.06 0.76 -11.96
N GLY A 104 5.38 2.02 -11.68
CA GLY A 104 4.79 3.18 -12.31
C GLY A 104 4.46 4.29 -11.34
N GLN A 105 3.98 5.40 -11.89
CA GLN A 105 3.52 6.55 -11.14
C GLN A 105 2.07 6.34 -10.69
N THR A 106 1.72 6.94 -9.56
CA THR A 106 0.31 7.00 -9.15
C THR A 106 -0.50 7.90 -10.08
N VAL A 107 -1.80 7.70 -10.11
CA VAL A 107 -2.70 8.61 -10.85
C VAL A 107 -2.54 10.06 -10.38
N ALA A 108 -2.35 10.27 -9.07
CA ALA A 108 -2.11 11.62 -8.53
C ALA A 108 -0.86 12.29 -9.13
N GLU A 109 0.25 11.55 -9.25
CA GLU A 109 1.48 12.06 -9.85
C GLU A 109 1.30 12.36 -11.34
N LEU A 110 0.62 11.49 -12.07
CA LEU A 110 0.32 11.68 -13.49
C LEU A 110 -0.60 12.89 -13.73
N LEU A 111 -1.61 13.09 -12.89
CA LEU A 111 -2.48 14.26 -12.97
C LEU A 111 -1.72 15.57 -12.70
N LYS A 112 -0.75 15.58 -11.79
CA LYS A 112 0.12 16.75 -11.56
C LYS A 112 0.97 17.10 -12.78
N GLU A 113 1.30 16.13 -13.59
CA GLU A 113 2.02 16.30 -14.86
C GLU A 113 1.07 16.67 -16.03
N GLY A 114 -0.21 16.86 -15.77
CA GLY A 114 -1.22 17.14 -16.79
C GLY A 114 -1.58 15.93 -17.65
N ARG A 115 -1.29 14.73 -17.19
CA ARG A 115 -1.55 13.46 -17.89
C ARG A 115 -2.82 12.82 -17.34
N MET A 116 -3.83 12.74 -18.17
CA MET A 116 -5.13 12.12 -17.85
C MET A 116 -5.49 11.10 -18.92
N ASN A 117 -5.95 9.93 -18.49
CA ASN A 117 -6.50 8.92 -19.38
C ASN A 117 -7.96 8.62 -18.97
N PRO A 118 -8.94 8.89 -19.85
CA PRO A 118 -10.35 8.59 -19.54
C PRO A 118 -10.64 7.12 -19.25
N GLY A 119 -9.77 6.21 -19.69
CA GLY A 119 -9.85 4.79 -19.38
C GLY A 119 -9.73 4.49 -17.89
N TRP A 120 -9.05 5.33 -17.14
CA TRP A 120 -8.96 5.18 -15.67
C TRP A 120 -10.32 5.38 -15.00
N LEU A 121 -11.09 6.37 -15.44
CA LEU A 121 -12.45 6.62 -14.92
C LEU A 121 -13.37 5.44 -15.21
N ARG A 122 -13.29 4.86 -16.40
CA ARG A 122 -14.08 3.68 -16.74
C ARG A 122 -13.73 2.48 -15.84
N GLN A 123 -12.45 2.29 -15.53
CA GLN A 123 -12.02 1.22 -14.64
C GLN A 123 -12.46 1.46 -13.19
N VAL A 124 -12.40 2.69 -12.70
CA VAL A 124 -12.94 3.06 -11.38
C VAL A 124 -14.45 2.82 -11.33
N GLN A 125 -15.19 3.22 -12.35
CA GLN A 125 -16.63 2.95 -12.44
C GLN A 125 -16.94 1.45 -12.42
N ALA A 126 -16.14 0.63 -13.10
CA ALA A 126 -16.27 -0.83 -13.04
C ALA A 126 -16.03 -1.36 -11.62
N MET A 127 -15.06 -0.83 -10.90
CA MET A 127 -14.83 -1.16 -9.49
C MET A 127 -16.03 -0.80 -8.63
N CYS A 128 -16.58 0.40 -8.77
CA CYS A 128 -17.80 0.82 -8.08
C CYS A 128 -18.97 -0.14 -8.36
N GLY A 129 -19.14 -0.55 -9.60
CA GLY A 129 -20.19 -1.48 -10.00
C GLY A 129 -20.09 -2.87 -9.36
N ARG A 130 -18.87 -3.27 -8.96
CA ARG A 130 -18.62 -4.52 -8.24
C ARG A 130 -18.76 -4.37 -6.73
N LEU A 131 -18.38 -3.21 -6.19
CA LEU A 131 -18.37 -2.94 -4.75
C LEU A 131 -19.76 -2.57 -4.22
N ASN A 132 -20.50 -1.71 -4.92
CA ASN A 132 -21.77 -1.20 -4.46
C ASN A 132 -22.81 -2.30 -4.15
N PRO A 133 -23.01 -3.33 -5.00
CA PRO A 133 -23.95 -4.41 -4.68
C PRO A 133 -23.55 -5.22 -3.45
N ALA A 134 -22.26 -5.26 -3.12
CA ALA A 134 -21.73 -5.93 -1.93
C ALA A 134 -21.78 -5.05 -0.67
N GLY A 135 -22.26 -3.80 -0.77
CA GLY A 135 -22.28 -2.84 0.33
C GLY A 135 -20.88 -2.37 0.76
N LEU A 136 -19.91 -2.45 -0.15
CA LEU A 136 -18.51 -2.10 0.11
C LEU A 136 -18.08 -0.84 -0.61
N ASN A 137 -17.01 -0.23 -0.11
CA ASN A 137 -16.38 0.92 -0.72
C ASN A 137 -14.86 0.84 -0.55
N ILE A 138 -14.13 1.55 -1.40
CA ILE A 138 -12.68 1.72 -1.31
C ILE A 138 -12.35 3.19 -1.22
N ASP A 139 -11.09 3.50 -0.92
CA ASP A 139 -10.60 4.87 -0.91
C ASP A 139 -10.22 5.28 -2.34
N TYR A 140 -11.08 6.09 -2.96
CA TYR A 140 -10.93 6.53 -4.36
C TYR A 140 -9.94 7.69 -4.57
N TYR A 141 -9.10 8.00 -3.61
CA TYR A 141 -8.06 9.01 -3.81
C TYR A 141 -7.08 8.61 -4.92
N PRO A 142 -6.72 9.55 -5.80
CA PRO A 142 -5.80 9.26 -6.92
C PRO A 142 -4.43 8.73 -6.50
N THR A 143 -4.02 8.97 -5.27
CA THR A 143 -2.77 8.43 -4.70
C THR A 143 -2.80 6.91 -4.50
N ASN A 144 -3.99 6.30 -4.49
CA ASN A 144 -4.18 4.88 -4.25
C ASN A 144 -4.22 4.04 -5.53
N PHE A 145 -4.07 4.65 -6.69
CA PHE A 145 -4.15 3.94 -7.97
C PHE A 145 -2.87 4.09 -8.78
N VAL A 146 -2.42 2.98 -9.37
CA VAL A 146 -1.28 2.94 -10.28
C VAL A 146 -1.71 2.28 -11.60
N PRO A 147 -1.68 3.01 -12.73
CA PRO A 147 -1.89 2.41 -14.03
C PRO A 147 -0.63 1.68 -14.48
N CYS A 148 -0.77 0.44 -14.92
CA CYS A 148 0.31 -0.37 -15.44
C CYS A 148 -0.21 -1.36 -16.49
N GLY A 149 0.38 -1.36 -17.68
CA GLY A 149 0.02 -2.28 -18.74
C GLY A 149 -1.46 -2.23 -19.16
N GLY A 150 -2.09 -1.07 -19.13
CA GLY A 150 -3.51 -0.88 -19.46
C GLY A 150 -4.50 -1.21 -18.33
N THR A 151 -4.03 -1.68 -17.19
CA THR A 151 -4.83 -1.97 -15.99
C THR A 151 -4.58 -0.92 -14.92
N LEU A 152 -5.65 -0.46 -14.29
CA LEU A 152 -5.59 0.41 -13.13
C LEU A 152 -5.62 -0.45 -11.87
N TYR A 153 -4.53 -0.44 -11.10
CA TYR A 153 -4.39 -1.17 -9.84
C TYR A 153 -4.72 -0.28 -8.65
N TYR A 154 -5.47 -0.86 -7.72
CA TYR A 154 -5.78 -0.25 -6.42
C TYR A 154 -4.84 -0.71 -5.32
#